data_d5da39858744a3ce327423cf015c5c88
#
_entry.id   d5da39858744a3ce327423cf015c5c88
#
_cell.length_a   1.000
_cell.length_b   1.000
_cell.length_c   1.000
_cell.angle_alpha   90.00
_cell.angle_beta   90.00
_cell.angle_gamma   90.00
#
_symmetry.space_group_name_H-M   'P 1'
#
loop_
_entity.id
_entity.type
_entity.pdbx_description
1 polymer ?
#
loop_
_entity_poly.entity_id
_entity_poly.type
_entity_poly.pdbx_seq_one_letter_code
_entity_poly.pdbx_strand_id
1 'polypeptide(L)'
;MTAPYRAVIFDMDGVLVDSEPVFFEAVNELLKPSGKRIEWEDYQQLLGTSMSHTWRNVLEIVGLDASETRSFVDRYGDTLIELLRRPRSLIQGVEALIAELKRRRVPIAVATASWQAWVEAVLGEGAGVPLDTFDAIVWREQVEKSKPAPDLYLKAAELLSIPPERCIAVEDTVPGITSVKAAGMYAIQVRASSTALPPIDAADAVIDSLEQFPLELLAT
;
A
#
# COMPACT_ATOMS: atom_id res chain seq x y z
N MET A 1 -12.76 -29.85 5.35
CA MET A 1 -12.70 -28.72 6.30
C MET A 1 -13.33 -27.53 5.61
N THR A 2 -14.27 -26.84 6.24
CA THR A 2 -14.86 -25.60 5.67
C THR A 2 -13.79 -24.53 5.62
N ALA A 3 -13.67 -23.84 4.50
CA ALA A 3 -12.74 -22.72 4.32
C ALA A 3 -12.92 -21.68 5.44
N PRO A 4 -11.87 -21.28 6.17
CA PRO A 4 -12.03 -20.55 7.42
C PRO A 4 -12.24 -19.04 7.21
N TYR A 5 -11.82 -18.47 6.07
CA TYR A 5 -11.78 -17.01 5.89
C TYR A 5 -13.03 -16.48 5.21
N ARG A 6 -13.41 -15.25 5.57
CA ARG A 6 -14.68 -14.63 5.18
C ARG A 6 -14.53 -13.23 4.58
N ALA A 7 -13.35 -12.63 4.64
CA ALA A 7 -13.07 -11.32 4.08
C ALA A 7 -11.64 -11.25 3.54
N VAL A 8 -11.42 -10.33 2.61
CA VAL A 8 -10.09 -9.99 2.09
C VAL A 8 -9.82 -8.52 2.32
N ILE A 9 -8.66 -8.20 2.92
CA ILE A 9 -8.20 -6.84 3.18
C ILE A 9 -6.93 -6.63 2.39
N PHE A 10 -6.90 -5.63 1.51
CA PHE A 10 -5.75 -5.30 0.67
C PHE A 10 -4.97 -4.14 1.24
N ASP A 11 -3.65 -4.20 1.22
CA ASP A 11 -2.89 -2.97 1.14
C ASP A 11 -3.14 -2.30 -0.21
N MET A 12 -2.75 -1.05 -0.35
CA MET A 12 -2.92 -0.28 -1.57
C MET A 12 -1.63 -0.21 -2.39
N ASP A 13 -0.58 0.34 -1.80
CA ASP A 13 0.68 0.63 -2.48
C ASP A 13 1.48 -0.66 -2.66
N GLY A 14 1.85 -1.00 -3.90
CA GLY A 14 2.52 -2.26 -4.22
C GLY A 14 1.60 -3.50 -4.30
N VAL A 15 0.32 -3.36 -3.93
CA VAL A 15 -0.69 -4.45 -3.96
C VAL A 15 -1.79 -4.17 -4.99
N LEU A 16 -2.48 -3.04 -4.88
CA LEU A 16 -3.53 -2.64 -5.85
C LEU A 16 -2.94 -1.81 -6.99
N VAL A 17 -2.02 -0.92 -6.66
CA VAL A 17 -1.34 -0.01 -7.61
C VAL A 17 0.16 -0.03 -7.36
N ASP A 18 0.94 0.07 -8.42
CA ASP A 18 2.39 0.30 -8.33
C ASP A 18 2.64 1.81 -8.24
N SER A 19 2.68 2.33 -7.02
CA SER A 19 2.82 3.75 -6.73
C SER A 19 4.26 4.20 -6.49
N GLU A 20 5.21 3.30 -6.26
CA GLU A 20 6.60 3.66 -5.98
C GLU A 20 7.27 4.48 -7.09
N PRO A 21 7.08 4.19 -8.40
CA PRO A 21 7.61 5.05 -9.45
C PRO A 21 7.08 6.48 -9.39
N VAL A 22 5.85 6.68 -8.88
CA VAL A 22 5.23 8.00 -8.73
C VAL A 22 5.81 8.74 -7.55
N PHE A 23 6.03 8.05 -6.44
CA PHE A 23 6.71 8.62 -5.27
C PHE A 23 8.13 9.09 -5.64
N PHE A 24 8.86 8.27 -6.38
CA PHE A 24 10.17 8.63 -6.92
C PHE A 24 10.11 9.83 -7.88
N GLU A 25 9.13 9.88 -8.78
CA GLU A 25 8.92 11.02 -9.68
C GLU A 25 8.66 12.30 -8.86
N ALA A 26 7.81 12.25 -7.83
CA ALA A 26 7.50 13.39 -6.99
C ALA A 26 8.73 13.96 -6.27
N VAL A 27 9.62 13.07 -5.80
CA VAL A 27 10.90 13.48 -5.21
C VAL A 27 11.72 14.26 -6.23
N ASN A 28 11.87 13.73 -7.44
CA ASN A 28 12.67 14.37 -8.48
C ASN A 28 12.05 15.67 -9.02
N GLU A 29 10.72 15.78 -9.07
CA GLU A 29 10.04 17.04 -9.41
C GLU A 29 10.39 18.15 -8.42
N LEU A 30 10.42 17.85 -7.12
CA LEU A 30 10.80 18.83 -6.10
C LEU A 30 12.29 19.19 -6.11
N LEU A 31 13.15 18.31 -6.60
CA LEU A 31 14.59 18.58 -6.72
C LEU A 31 14.94 19.41 -7.95
N LYS A 32 14.11 19.41 -9.00
CA LYS A 32 14.37 20.12 -10.27
C LYS A 32 14.80 21.58 -10.14
N PRO A 33 14.17 22.42 -9.27
CA PRO A 33 14.57 23.82 -9.14
C PRO A 33 16.01 24.01 -8.66
N SER A 34 16.57 23.02 -7.95
CA SER A 34 17.96 23.03 -7.48
C SER A 34 18.96 22.50 -8.53
N GLY A 35 18.47 22.03 -9.68
CA GLY A 35 19.28 21.33 -10.67
C GLY A 35 19.79 19.96 -10.22
N LYS A 36 19.20 19.40 -9.17
CA LYS A 36 19.57 18.10 -8.58
C LYS A 36 18.57 17.02 -8.98
N ARG A 37 19.03 15.78 -8.84
CA ARG A 37 18.23 14.57 -9.04
C ARG A 37 18.78 13.44 -8.15
N ILE A 38 17.93 12.59 -7.64
CA ILE A 38 18.31 11.31 -7.04
C ILE A 38 18.10 10.19 -8.06
N GLU A 39 19.01 9.22 -8.12
CA GLU A 39 18.87 8.04 -8.96
C GLU A 39 18.03 6.97 -8.27
N TRP A 40 17.44 6.07 -9.07
CA TRP A 40 16.53 5.04 -8.55
C TRP A 40 17.21 4.10 -7.56
N GLU A 41 18.45 3.73 -7.82
CA GLU A 41 19.26 2.84 -7.00
C GLU A 41 19.49 3.38 -5.59
N ASP A 42 19.68 4.69 -5.46
CA ASP A 42 19.84 5.36 -4.18
C ASP A 42 18.49 5.52 -3.46
N TYR A 43 17.44 5.90 -4.21
CA TYR A 43 16.10 6.06 -3.67
C TYR A 43 15.54 4.75 -3.12
N GLN A 44 15.76 3.62 -3.80
CA GLN A 44 15.30 2.30 -3.35
C GLN A 44 15.78 1.94 -1.94
N GLN A 45 16.96 2.40 -1.53
CA GLN A 45 17.49 2.14 -0.19
C GLN A 45 16.72 2.88 0.92
N LEU A 46 15.89 3.85 0.54
CA LEU A 46 15.09 4.67 1.46
C LEU A 46 13.64 4.17 1.58
N LEU A 47 13.25 3.17 0.79
CA LEU A 47 11.89 2.62 0.82
C LEU A 47 11.51 2.09 2.21
N GLY A 48 10.26 2.32 2.60
CA GLY A 48 9.75 1.89 3.90
C GLY A 48 10.22 2.72 5.10
N THR A 49 10.96 3.82 4.87
CA THR A 49 11.35 4.76 5.94
C THR A 49 10.29 5.85 6.13
N SER A 50 10.38 6.61 7.24
CA SER A 50 9.48 7.75 7.44
C SER A 50 9.78 8.88 6.45
N MET A 51 8.76 9.65 6.07
CA MET A 51 8.87 10.78 5.14
C MET A 51 10.01 11.75 5.50
N SER A 52 10.13 12.10 6.78
CA SER A 52 11.20 12.99 7.24
C SER A 52 12.59 12.34 7.13
N HIS A 53 12.69 11.03 7.33
CA HIS A 53 13.93 10.29 7.16
C HIS A 53 14.31 10.20 5.68
N THR A 54 13.34 9.85 4.84
CA THR A 54 13.54 9.80 3.38
C THR A 54 14.06 11.13 2.86
N TRP A 55 13.39 12.25 3.17
CA TRP A 55 13.79 13.56 2.67
C TRP A 55 15.16 14.02 3.19
N ARG A 56 15.48 13.75 4.47
CA ARG A 56 16.81 14.05 4.99
C ARG A 56 17.90 13.36 4.18
N ASN A 57 17.75 12.04 3.96
CA ASN A 57 18.72 11.26 3.21
C ASN A 57 18.79 11.68 1.73
N VAL A 58 17.64 11.94 1.10
CA VAL A 58 17.60 12.47 -0.28
C VAL A 58 18.44 13.73 -0.39
N LEU A 59 18.24 14.72 0.50
CA LEU A 59 18.98 15.98 0.48
C LEU A 59 20.49 15.75 0.69
N GLU A 60 20.87 14.88 1.62
CA GLU A 60 22.27 14.52 1.87
C GLU A 60 22.91 13.85 0.63
N ILE A 61 22.22 12.87 0.01
CA ILE A 61 22.71 12.15 -1.17
C ILE A 61 22.95 13.11 -2.34
N VAL A 62 22.01 14.05 -2.58
CA VAL A 62 22.14 15.00 -3.70
C VAL A 62 22.98 16.23 -3.37
N GLY A 63 23.52 16.33 -2.14
CA GLY A 63 24.40 17.43 -1.70
C GLY A 63 23.65 18.74 -1.47
N LEU A 64 22.44 18.69 -0.94
CA LEU A 64 21.65 19.83 -0.47
C LEU A 64 21.65 19.89 1.06
N ASP A 65 21.27 21.05 1.62
CA ASP A 65 21.24 21.25 3.07
C ASP A 65 20.10 20.45 3.70
N ALA A 66 20.44 19.46 4.53
CA ALA A 66 19.47 18.63 5.25
C ALA A 66 18.59 19.43 6.26
N SER A 67 18.96 20.67 6.60
CA SER A 67 18.10 21.55 7.41
C SER A 67 16.81 21.95 6.69
N GLU A 68 16.78 21.85 5.34
CA GLU A 68 15.59 22.11 4.51
C GLU A 68 14.57 20.95 4.51
N THR A 69 14.86 19.82 5.15
CA THR A 69 13.98 18.63 5.17
C THR A 69 12.51 18.98 5.39
N ARG A 70 12.21 19.85 6.34
CA ARG A 70 10.81 20.25 6.65
C ARG A 70 10.14 20.93 5.46
N SER A 71 10.83 21.83 4.76
CA SER A 71 10.31 22.51 3.57
C SER A 71 9.98 21.54 2.43
N PHE A 72 10.82 20.52 2.22
CA PHE A 72 10.57 19.49 1.21
C PHE A 72 9.38 18.59 1.60
N VAL A 73 9.31 18.16 2.85
CA VAL A 73 8.17 17.37 3.38
C VAL A 73 6.86 18.11 3.20
N ASP A 74 6.81 19.41 3.54
CA ASP A 74 5.59 20.22 3.47
C ASP A 74 5.07 20.42 2.02
N ARG A 75 5.97 20.45 1.03
CA ARG A 75 5.63 20.59 -0.39
C ARG A 75 5.37 19.26 -1.10
N TYR A 76 5.87 18.16 -0.54
CA TYR A 76 5.82 16.86 -1.20
C TYR A 76 4.40 16.37 -1.42
N GLY A 77 3.53 16.56 -0.44
CA GLY A 77 2.14 16.09 -0.50
C GLY A 77 1.37 16.63 -1.71
N ASP A 78 1.45 17.93 -1.95
CA ASP A 78 0.74 18.58 -3.07
C ASP A 78 1.28 18.09 -4.43
N THR A 79 2.62 18.05 -4.57
CA THR A 79 3.26 17.54 -5.79
C THR A 79 2.88 16.08 -6.05
N LEU A 80 2.88 15.27 -5.00
CA LEU A 80 2.54 13.86 -5.10
C LEU A 80 1.07 13.66 -5.54
N ILE A 81 0.13 14.41 -4.95
CA ILE A 81 -1.30 14.33 -5.30
C ILE A 81 -1.52 14.59 -6.79
N GLU A 82 -0.88 15.62 -7.36
CA GLU A 82 -0.98 15.93 -8.79
C GLU A 82 -0.49 14.77 -9.67
N LEU A 83 0.58 14.11 -9.25
CA LEU A 83 1.13 12.95 -9.97
C LEU A 83 0.25 11.71 -9.80
N LEU A 84 -0.28 11.47 -8.59
CA LEU A 84 -1.16 10.34 -8.30
C LEU A 84 -2.49 10.38 -9.08
N ARG A 85 -2.99 11.56 -9.46
CA ARG A 85 -4.18 11.74 -10.29
C ARG A 85 -3.99 11.33 -11.75
N ARG A 86 -2.75 11.20 -12.23
CA ARG A 86 -2.49 10.81 -13.62
C ARG A 86 -2.99 9.37 -13.86
N PRO A 87 -3.58 9.11 -15.04
CA PRO A 87 -4.07 7.77 -15.38
C PRO A 87 -3.01 6.68 -15.19
N ARG A 88 -3.42 5.59 -14.55
CA ARG A 88 -2.57 4.42 -14.29
C ARG A 88 -3.36 3.13 -14.30
N SER A 89 -2.68 2.03 -14.56
CA SER A 89 -3.27 0.70 -14.46
C SER A 89 -3.18 0.17 -13.02
N LEU A 90 -4.15 -0.63 -12.64
CA LEU A 90 -4.04 -1.51 -11.49
C LEU A 90 -2.95 -2.56 -11.74
N ILE A 91 -2.40 -3.10 -10.66
CA ILE A 91 -1.49 -4.25 -10.73
C ILE A 91 -2.24 -5.45 -11.37
N GLN A 92 -1.50 -6.25 -12.14
CA GLN A 92 -2.07 -7.40 -12.85
C GLN A 92 -2.80 -8.35 -11.89
N GLY A 93 -4.02 -8.74 -12.27
CA GLY A 93 -4.88 -9.62 -11.49
C GLY A 93 -5.81 -8.92 -10.51
N VAL A 94 -5.61 -7.64 -10.17
CA VAL A 94 -6.44 -6.89 -9.21
C VAL A 94 -7.90 -6.86 -9.65
N GLU A 95 -8.18 -6.41 -10.88
CA GLU A 95 -9.55 -6.28 -11.39
C GLU A 95 -10.29 -7.62 -11.38
N ALA A 96 -9.61 -8.66 -11.87
CA ALA A 96 -10.17 -10.01 -11.93
C ALA A 96 -10.47 -10.57 -10.55
N LEU A 97 -9.55 -10.37 -9.59
CA LEU A 97 -9.72 -10.83 -8.22
C LEU A 97 -10.88 -10.09 -7.53
N ILE A 98 -10.95 -8.76 -7.63
CA ILE A 98 -12.04 -7.96 -7.05
C ILE A 98 -13.39 -8.41 -7.63
N ALA A 99 -13.50 -8.59 -8.96
CA ALA A 99 -14.70 -9.06 -9.61
C ALA A 99 -15.14 -10.44 -9.09
N GLU A 100 -14.19 -11.37 -8.92
CA GLU A 100 -14.49 -12.71 -8.40
C GLU A 100 -14.90 -12.69 -6.93
N LEU A 101 -14.25 -11.89 -6.08
CA LEU A 101 -14.62 -11.72 -4.67
C LEU A 101 -16.02 -11.14 -4.54
N LYS A 102 -16.37 -10.13 -5.33
CA LYS A 102 -17.73 -9.56 -5.39
C LYS A 102 -18.77 -10.58 -5.87
N ARG A 103 -18.45 -11.35 -6.91
CA ARG A 103 -19.32 -12.43 -7.39
C ARG A 103 -19.62 -13.45 -6.29
N ARG A 104 -18.65 -13.77 -5.45
CA ARG A 104 -18.78 -14.66 -4.27
C ARG A 104 -19.40 -13.97 -3.06
N ARG A 105 -19.66 -12.66 -3.13
CA ARG A 105 -20.12 -11.84 -2.00
C ARG A 105 -19.16 -11.88 -0.80
N VAL A 106 -17.87 -11.96 -1.05
CA VAL A 106 -16.83 -11.86 -0.04
C VAL A 106 -16.60 -10.38 0.23
N PRO A 107 -16.78 -9.89 1.46
CA PRO A 107 -16.45 -8.52 1.83
C PRO A 107 -14.97 -8.20 1.59
N ILE A 108 -14.72 -6.99 1.03
CA ILE A 108 -13.36 -6.53 0.71
C ILE A 108 -13.10 -5.16 1.32
N ALA A 109 -11.89 -4.96 1.82
CA ALA A 109 -11.47 -3.66 2.35
C ALA A 109 -10.07 -3.29 1.87
N VAL A 110 -9.74 -2.00 2.02
CA VAL A 110 -8.37 -1.48 1.89
C VAL A 110 -7.86 -1.04 3.27
N ALA A 111 -6.60 -1.36 3.59
CA ALA A 111 -5.92 -0.92 4.81
C ALA A 111 -4.52 -0.38 4.44
N THR A 112 -4.41 0.94 4.29
CA THR A 112 -3.20 1.59 3.80
C THR A 112 -2.57 2.56 4.80
N ALA A 113 -1.24 2.69 4.76
CA ALA A 113 -0.50 3.73 5.48
C ALA A 113 -0.54 5.09 4.77
N SER A 114 -1.13 5.17 3.59
CA SER A 114 -1.31 6.40 2.81
C SER A 114 -2.40 7.29 3.40
N TRP A 115 -2.28 8.60 3.14
CA TRP A 115 -3.24 9.61 3.56
C TRP A 115 -4.52 9.55 2.71
N GLN A 116 -5.66 9.96 3.26
CA GLN A 116 -6.93 9.96 2.53
C GLN A 116 -6.83 10.61 1.15
N ALA A 117 -6.24 11.82 1.08
CA ALA A 117 -6.09 12.53 -0.18
C ALA A 117 -5.27 11.76 -1.24
N TRP A 118 -4.31 10.94 -0.81
CA TRP A 118 -3.52 10.10 -1.70
C TRP A 118 -4.33 8.89 -2.18
N VAL A 119 -5.12 8.28 -1.29
CA VAL A 119 -6.03 7.18 -1.65
C VAL A 119 -7.05 7.64 -2.71
N GLU A 120 -7.68 8.79 -2.49
CA GLU A 120 -8.65 9.37 -3.42
C GLU A 120 -7.99 9.67 -4.78
N ALA A 121 -6.79 10.26 -4.75
CA ALA A 121 -6.04 10.59 -5.97
C ALA A 121 -5.62 9.33 -6.75
N VAL A 122 -5.09 8.31 -6.07
CA VAL A 122 -4.51 7.14 -6.76
C VAL A 122 -5.57 6.13 -7.18
N LEU A 123 -6.48 5.75 -6.31
CA LEU A 123 -7.53 4.76 -6.64
C LEU A 123 -8.68 5.42 -7.42
N GLY A 124 -9.24 6.51 -6.92
CA GLY A 124 -10.42 7.14 -7.49
C GLY A 124 -10.12 7.80 -8.82
N GLU A 125 -9.15 8.71 -8.87
CA GLU A 125 -8.85 9.51 -10.05
C GLU A 125 -7.82 8.81 -10.96
N GLY A 126 -6.69 8.35 -10.41
CA GLY A 126 -5.59 7.78 -11.17
C GLY A 126 -5.90 6.40 -11.77
N ALA A 127 -6.36 5.45 -10.97
CA ALA A 127 -6.70 4.10 -11.41
C ALA A 127 -8.16 3.95 -11.86
N GLY A 128 -9.00 4.96 -11.62
CA GLY A 128 -10.41 4.94 -12.02
C GLY A 128 -11.25 3.89 -11.28
N VAL A 129 -10.84 3.50 -10.07
CA VAL A 129 -11.59 2.56 -9.23
C VAL A 129 -12.49 3.34 -8.29
N PRO A 130 -13.82 3.26 -8.43
CA PRO A 130 -14.72 3.89 -7.48
C PRO A 130 -14.45 3.40 -6.06
N LEU A 131 -14.32 4.33 -5.09
CA LEU A 131 -13.97 3.96 -3.71
C LEU A 131 -15.03 3.08 -3.05
N ASP A 132 -16.30 3.20 -3.45
CA ASP A 132 -17.42 2.34 -3.05
C ASP A 132 -17.34 0.91 -3.63
N THR A 133 -16.28 0.63 -4.41
CA THR A 133 -15.90 -0.74 -4.78
C THR A 133 -15.57 -1.57 -3.56
N PHE A 134 -15.01 -0.96 -2.53
CA PHE A 134 -14.63 -1.61 -1.27
C PHE A 134 -15.71 -1.37 -0.21
N ASP A 135 -15.99 -2.40 0.60
CA ASP A 135 -16.95 -2.30 1.71
C ASP A 135 -16.40 -1.43 2.86
N ALA A 136 -15.08 -1.29 2.95
CA ALA A 136 -14.41 -0.38 3.86
C ALA A 136 -13.04 0.06 3.30
N ILE A 137 -12.64 1.30 3.61
CA ILE A 137 -11.27 1.79 3.36
C ILE A 137 -10.77 2.41 4.66
N VAL A 138 -9.59 1.98 5.09
CA VAL A 138 -8.88 2.52 6.26
C VAL A 138 -7.57 3.14 5.79
N TRP A 139 -7.41 4.43 6.05
CA TRP A 139 -6.23 5.21 5.75
C TRP A 139 -5.53 5.71 7.01
N ARG A 140 -4.35 6.30 6.85
CA ARG A 140 -3.44 6.67 7.94
C ARG A 140 -4.08 7.48 9.06
N GLU A 141 -4.96 8.44 8.74
CA GLU A 141 -5.56 9.36 9.72
C GLU A 141 -6.59 8.71 10.63
N GLN A 142 -7.08 7.52 10.29
CA GLN A 142 -8.12 6.82 11.05
C GLN A 142 -7.57 5.97 12.20
N VAL A 143 -6.24 5.89 12.35
CA VAL A 143 -5.59 5.08 13.37
C VAL A 143 -4.51 5.84 14.12
N GLU A 144 -4.26 5.42 15.36
CA GLU A 144 -3.20 6.02 16.17
C GLU A 144 -1.81 5.61 15.65
N LYS A 145 -1.63 4.31 15.41
CA LYS A 145 -0.34 3.73 14.97
C LYS A 145 -0.47 3.11 13.59
N SER A 146 0.48 3.45 12.71
CA SER A 146 0.61 2.83 11.39
C SER A 146 1.43 1.55 11.44
N LYS A 147 1.50 0.81 10.32
CA LYS A 147 2.38 -0.35 10.14
C LYS A 147 3.79 -0.07 10.70
N PRO A 148 4.39 -0.98 11.48
CA PRO A 148 4.02 -2.37 11.67
C PRO A 148 2.99 -2.64 12.80
N ALA A 149 2.37 -1.60 13.43
CA ALA A 149 1.28 -1.81 14.38
C ALA A 149 0.03 -2.36 13.67
N PRO A 150 -0.82 -3.14 14.35
CA PRO A 150 -1.95 -3.83 13.72
C PRO A 150 -3.17 -2.94 13.45
N ASP A 151 -3.15 -1.68 13.86
CA ASP A 151 -4.30 -0.81 14.00
C ASP A 151 -5.11 -0.67 12.68
N LEU A 152 -4.43 -0.53 11.53
CA LEU A 152 -5.07 -0.41 10.21
C LEU A 152 -5.90 -1.66 9.87
N TYR A 153 -5.32 -2.84 10.06
CA TYR A 153 -5.98 -4.11 9.75
C TYR A 153 -7.09 -4.43 10.74
N LEU A 154 -6.87 -4.19 12.04
CA LEU A 154 -7.91 -4.34 13.06
C LEU A 154 -9.09 -3.42 12.79
N LYS A 155 -8.84 -2.17 12.40
CA LYS A 155 -9.90 -1.21 12.04
C LYS A 155 -10.66 -1.65 10.79
N ALA A 156 -9.99 -2.18 9.79
CA ALA A 156 -10.65 -2.72 8.59
C ALA A 156 -11.57 -3.91 8.93
N ALA A 157 -11.09 -4.85 9.76
CA ALA A 157 -11.89 -5.98 10.22
C ALA A 157 -13.12 -5.53 11.04
N GLU A 158 -12.94 -4.53 11.91
CA GLU A 158 -14.03 -3.92 12.68
C GLU A 158 -15.12 -3.35 11.74
N LEU A 159 -14.73 -2.55 10.73
CA LEU A 159 -15.66 -1.96 9.77
C LEU A 159 -16.40 -3.01 8.94
N LEU A 160 -15.72 -4.10 8.59
CA LEU A 160 -16.35 -5.24 7.92
C LEU A 160 -17.22 -6.10 8.86
N SER A 161 -17.17 -5.86 10.19
CA SER A 161 -17.83 -6.70 11.20
C SER A 161 -17.44 -8.18 11.12
N ILE A 162 -16.16 -8.45 10.82
CA ILE A 162 -15.59 -9.80 10.70
C ILE A 162 -14.41 -9.93 11.63
N PRO A 163 -14.35 -11.01 12.46
CA PRO A 163 -13.21 -11.23 13.36
C PRO A 163 -11.88 -11.31 12.58
N PRO A 164 -10.78 -10.71 13.09
CA PRO A 164 -9.49 -10.69 12.39
C PRO A 164 -8.98 -12.06 11.96
N GLU A 165 -9.16 -13.09 12.80
CA GLU A 165 -8.77 -14.46 12.49
C GLU A 165 -9.57 -15.12 11.36
N ARG A 166 -10.61 -14.44 10.86
CA ARG A 166 -11.42 -14.82 9.71
C ARG A 166 -11.13 -13.95 8.47
N CYS A 167 -10.10 -13.10 8.53
CA CYS A 167 -9.69 -12.24 7.43
C CYS A 167 -8.39 -12.77 6.82
N ILE A 168 -8.29 -12.66 5.49
CA ILE A 168 -7.03 -12.73 4.75
C ILE A 168 -6.60 -11.30 4.48
N ALA A 169 -5.33 -10.97 4.71
CA ALA A 169 -4.77 -9.71 4.27
C ALA A 169 -3.67 -9.93 3.23
N VAL A 170 -3.67 -9.08 2.19
CA VAL A 170 -2.69 -9.10 1.09
C VAL A 170 -1.78 -7.90 1.22
N GLU A 171 -0.49 -8.13 1.22
CA GLU A 171 0.57 -7.16 1.51
C GLU A 171 1.83 -7.48 0.71
N ASP A 172 2.73 -6.49 0.53
CA ASP A 172 4.00 -6.67 -0.16
C ASP A 172 5.22 -6.40 0.72
N THR A 173 5.07 -5.68 1.83
CA THR A 173 6.18 -5.18 2.66
C THR A 173 6.37 -5.94 3.98
N VAL A 174 7.62 -5.92 4.52
CA VAL A 174 7.93 -6.47 5.85
C VAL A 174 7.12 -5.78 6.96
N PRO A 175 7.03 -4.44 7.04
CA PRO A 175 6.20 -3.77 8.04
C PRO A 175 4.72 -4.14 7.91
N GLY A 176 4.23 -4.29 6.67
CA GLY A 176 2.85 -4.67 6.42
C GLY A 176 2.52 -6.09 6.84
N ILE A 177 3.33 -7.08 6.43
CA ILE A 177 3.17 -8.47 6.88
C ILE A 177 3.25 -8.57 8.41
N THR A 178 4.17 -7.84 9.04
CA THR A 178 4.25 -7.76 10.51
C THR A 178 2.96 -7.23 11.13
N SER A 179 2.38 -6.18 10.54
CA SER A 179 1.11 -5.59 10.97
C SER A 179 -0.06 -6.59 10.85
N VAL A 180 -0.16 -7.30 9.71
CA VAL A 180 -1.16 -8.34 9.46
C VAL A 180 -1.06 -9.45 10.50
N LYS A 181 0.15 -9.95 10.74
CA LYS A 181 0.38 -11.03 11.74
C LYS A 181 0.06 -10.56 13.15
N ALA A 182 0.41 -9.32 13.50
CA ALA A 182 0.06 -8.73 14.80
C ALA A 182 -1.46 -8.55 14.97
N ALA A 183 -2.21 -8.36 13.87
CA ALA A 183 -3.67 -8.34 13.86
C ALA A 183 -4.31 -9.74 13.98
N GLY A 184 -3.53 -10.82 13.91
CA GLY A 184 -4.03 -12.21 13.98
C GLY A 184 -4.68 -12.71 12.68
N MET A 185 -4.39 -12.07 11.55
CA MET A 185 -4.92 -12.42 10.23
C MET A 185 -4.02 -13.41 9.47
N TYR A 186 -4.58 -14.04 8.44
CA TYR A 186 -3.80 -14.80 7.47
C TYR A 186 -3.10 -13.83 6.51
N ALA A 187 -1.79 -13.89 6.45
CA ALA A 187 -0.96 -12.97 5.69
C ALA A 187 -0.53 -13.58 4.35
N ILE A 188 -0.95 -12.98 3.24
CA ILE A 188 -0.45 -13.31 1.90
C ILE A 188 0.51 -12.19 1.47
N GLN A 189 1.78 -12.54 1.23
CA GLN A 189 2.68 -11.64 0.54
C GLN A 189 2.45 -11.75 -0.96
N VAL A 190 2.20 -10.61 -1.64
CA VAL A 190 2.25 -10.51 -3.11
C VAL A 190 3.53 -9.80 -3.55
N ARG A 191 4.15 -10.27 -4.64
CA ARG A 191 5.42 -9.77 -5.18
C ARG A 191 5.24 -9.27 -6.62
N ALA A 192 4.14 -8.54 -6.86
CA ALA A 192 3.71 -8.16 -8.21
C ALA A 192 4.10 -6.74 -8.65
N SER A 193 4.58 -5.89 -7.72
CA SER A 193 5.00 -4.52 -8.03
C SER A 193 6.41 -4.47 -8.65
N SER A 194 6.76 -3.32 -9.24
CA SER A 194 8.10 -3.06 -9.79
C SER A 194 9.22 -3.11 -8.74
N THR A 195 8.86 -2.98 -7.46
CA THR A 195 9.76 -3.04 -6.30
C THR A 195 9.60 -4.33 -5.49
N ALA A 196 9.15 -5.41 -6.13
CA ALA A 196 8.87 -6.69 -5.47
C ALA A 196 10.00 -7.14 -4.53
N LEU A 197 9.65 -7.30 -3.25
CA LEU A 197 10.58 -7.71 -2.21
C LEU A 197 10.83 -9.24 -2.23
N PRO A 198 11.93 -9.71 -1.63
CA PRO A 198 12.13 -11.14 -1.44
C PRO A 198 11.01 -11.76 -0.57
N PRO A 199 10.85 -13.10 -0.58
CA PRO A 199 9.92 -13.76 0.32
C PRO A 199 10.13 -13.37 1.79
N ILE A 200 9.02 -13.10 2.49
CA ILE A 200 9.00 -12.70 3.90
C ILE A 200 8.59 -13.94 4.72
N ASP A 201 9.47 -14.44 5.57
CA ASP A 201 9.27 -15.67 6.35
C ASP A 201 8.02 -15.64 7.25
N ALA A 202 7.58 -14.44 7.67
CA ALA A 202 6.40 -14.27 8.50
C ALA A 202 5.07 -14.41 7.75
N ALA A 203 5.08 -14.37 6.40
CA ALA A 203 3.89 -14.55 5.59
C ALA A 203 3.41 -16.01 5.64
N ASP A 204 2.10 -16.23 5.69
CA ASP A 204 1.51 -17.56 5.65
C ASP A 204 1.51 -18.14 4.22
N ALA A 205 1.52 -17.27 3.20
CA ALA A 205 1.68 -17.62 1.80
C ALA A 205 2.40 -16.50 1.04
N VAL A 206 3.10 -16.87 -0.03
CA VAL A 206 3.75 -15.93 -0.96
C VAL A 206 3.26 -16.22 -2.37
N ILE A 207 2.83 -15.18 -3.08
CA ILE A 207 2.37 -15.26 -4.48
C ILE A 207 3.11 -14.20 -5.31
N ASP A 208 3.34 -14.48 -6.60
CA ASP A 208 3.99 -13.54 -7.50
C ASP A 208 2.99 -12.70 -8.31
N SER A 209 1.71 -13.05 -8.25
CA SER A 209 0.60 -12.33 -8.90
C SER A 209 -0.68 -12.57 -8.14
N LEU A 210 -1.59 -11.57 -8.13
CA LEU A 210 -2.93 -11.72 -7.57
C LEU A 210 -3.80 -12.74 -8.33
N GLU A 211 -3.41 -13.12 -9.54
CA GLU A 211 -4.03 -14.25 -10.27
C GLU A 211 -3.84 -15.59 -9.56
N GLN A 212 -2.83 -15.69 -8.68
CA GLN A 212 -2.53 -16.88 -7.87
C GLN A 212 -3.21 -16.86 -6.51
N PHE A 213 -4.11 -15.88 -6.25
CA PHE A 213 -4.78 -15.77 -4.97
C PHE A 213 -5.56 -17.06 -4.65
N PRO A 214 -5.35 -17.67 -3.45
CA PRO A 214 -5.93 -18.97 -3.09
C PRO A 214 -7.41 -18.86 -2.72
N LEU A 215 -8.27 -18.77 -3.71
CA LEU A 215 -9.74 -18.62 -3.57
C LEU A 215 -10.40 -19.74 -2.78
N GLU A 216 -9.75 -20.91 -2.66
CA GLU A 216 -10.20 -22.07 -1.87
C GLU A 216 -10.11 -21.84 -0.36
N LEU A 217 -9.36 -20.85 0.09
CA LEU A 217 -9.29 -20.47 1.51
C LEU A 217 -10.54 -19.71 1.97
N LEU A 218 -11.30 -19.15 1.04
CA LEU A 218 -12.51 -18.38 1.36
C LEU A 218 -13.72 -19.28 1.58
N ALA A 219 -14.50 -18.96 2.61
CA ALA A 219 -15.79 -19.62 2.84
C ALA A 219 -16.74 -19.34 1.66
N THR A 220 -17.40 -20.39 1.18
CA THR A 220 -18.44 -20.31 0.13
C THR A 220 -19.79 -19.93 0.73
#